data_18fd09e1ff10a47e409d0dbe6bbd498f
#
_entry.id   18fd09e1ff10a47e409d0dbe6bbd498f
#
_cell.length_a   1.000
_cell.length_b   1.000
_cell.length_c   1.000
_cell.angle_alpha   90.00
_cell.angle_beta   90.00
_cell.angle_gamma   90.00
#
_symmetry.space_group_name_H-M   'P 1'
#
loop_
_entity.id
_entity.type
_entity.pdbx_description
1 polymer ?
#
loop_
_entity_poly.entity_id
_entity_poly.type
_entity_poly.pdbx_seq_one_letter_code
_entity_poly.pdbx_strand_id
1 'polypeptide(L)'
;MKGPVLAGVAAMATLPVAAAGTVVVALGGLGTPAPSALAVADIPAPLLQAYAASAATCPGLSWEVLAAVAKVESDHGRAGGARMGGTGQVAPPILGPVLDGTGAAAAVADTDGGRLDGDATWDRAVGPLQFLPATWARFGRDANGDGVADPHNALDAIASAAGYLCGPTGRVADVAGALRSYNRSDAYVAEVLAVAAGYGAGTAGTSAAAVLANPAVALSGPARADIDSGLVDPRLVAVLAIAGRQYPLAVSVIRTGHSQCVGGGSRAERPTCAISNHWYGRGVDVAVVAGRPVSAANADARTLVEALLRLPADLRPDELGVPWAALDPLPGVFTDAAHQDHLHLGWSAKAASSR
;
A
#
# COMPACT_ATOMS: atom_id res chain seq x y z
N MET A 1 46.57 24.29 -63.79
CA MET A 1 46.62 25.05 -62.54
C MET A 1 46.01 24.18 -61.44
N LYS A 2 46.90 23.70 -60.55
CA LYS A 2 46.52 22.75 -59.49
C LYS A 2 46.40 23.55 -58.16
N GLY A 3 45.25 23.51 -57.51
CA GLY A 3 45.06 24.07 -56.20
C GLY A 3 45.27 22.99 -55.11
N PRO A 4 45.73 23.37 -53.91
CA PRO A 4 46.16 22.41 -52.90
C PRO A 4 45.03 21.84 -52.08
N VAL A 5 45.15 20.52 -51.75
CA VAL A 5 44.34 19.76 -50.82
C VAL A 5 44.79 20.06 -49.40
N LEU A 6 43.89 20.58 -48.55
CA LEU A 6 44.14 20.74 -47.12
C LEU A 6 43.64 19.48 -46.38
N ALA A 7 44.56 18.75 -45.76
CA ALA A 7 44.27 17.64 -44.88
C ALA A 7 43.82 18.18 -43.53
N GLY A 8 42.60 17.87 -43.11
CA GLY A 8 42.08 18.15 -41.77
C GLY A 8 42.44 17.03 -40.80
N VAL A 9 43.18 17.37 -39.75
CA VAL A 9 43.47 16.49 -38.64
C VAL A 9 42.28 16.41 -37.72
N ALA A 10 41.69 15.22 -37.60
CA ALA A 10 40.60 14.93 -36.64
C ALA A 10 41.20 14.80 -35.23
N ALA A 11 40.91 15.75 -34.37
CA ALA A 11 41.20 15.67 -32.94
C ALA A 11 40.19 14.74 -32.27
N MET A 12 40.64 13.60 -31.75
CA MET A 12 39.82 12.74 -30.86
C MET A 12 39.67 13.45 -29.52
N ALA A 13 38.48 13.92 -29.25
CA ALA A 13 38.10 14.37 -27.92
C ALA A 13 37.69 13.14 -27.05
N THR A 14 38.50 12.87 -26.04
CA THR A 14 38.19 11.94 -24.98
C THR A 14 37.09 12.55 -24.12
N LEU A 15 35.88 11.91 -24.14
CA LEU A 15 34.81 12.25 -23.23
C LEU A 15 35.12 11.64 -21.84
N PRO A 16 34.98 12.41 -20.74
CA PRO A 16 35.12 11.86 -19.41
C PRO A 16 33.91 10.95 -19.09
N VAL A 17 34.23 9.79 -18.53
CA VAL A 17 33.23 8.90 -17.93
C VAL A 17 32.58 9.66 -16.75
N ALA A 18 31.39 10.12 -16.93
CA ALA A 18 30.59 10.71 -15.86
C ALA A 18 30.21 9.63 -14.87
N ALA A 19 30.55 9.84 -13.60
CA ALA A 19 30.15 9.06 -12.46
C ALA A 19 28.62 8.92 -12.45
N ALA A 20 28.15 7.69 -12.10
CA ALA A 20 26.74 7.41 -11.87
C ALA A 20 26.21 8.29 -10.73
N GLY A 21 25.75 9.47 -11.06
CA GLY A 21 25.00 10.33 -10.16
C GLY A 21 23.61 9.72 -9.93
N THR A 22 23.27 9.51 -8.67
CA THR A 22 21.92 9.16 -8.24
C THR A 22 20.96 10.24 -8.76
N VAL A 23 20.18 9.93 -9.79
CA VAL A 23 19.15 10.83 -10.28
C VAL A 23 18.01 10.79 -9.26
N VAL A 24 18.02 11.72 -8.33
CA VAL A 24 16.84 12.07 -7.55
C VAL A 24 15.91 12.80 -8.52
N VAL A 25 15.00 12.05 -9.15
CA VAL A 25 13.92 12.66 -9.93
C VAL A 25 13.01 13.36 -8.93
N ALA A 26 13.12 14.69 -8.88
CA ALA A 26 12.16 15.52 -8.17
C ALA A 26 10.81 15.38 -8.89
N LEU A 27 9.90 14.58 -8.33
CA LEU A 27 8.46 14.56 -8.69
C LEU A 27 7.78 15.85 -8.16
N GLY A 28 8.45 16.96 -8.28
CA GLY A 28 8.00 18.29 -7.87
C GLY A 28 7.43 19.07 -9.03
N GLY A 29 6.27 18.63 -9.50
CA GLY A 29 5.48 19.40 -10.47
C GLY A 29 4.01 19.02 -10.36
N LEU A 30 3.21 19.93 -9.77
CA LEU A 30 1.75 19.84 -9.67
C LEU A 30 1.18 18.96 -8.53
N GLY A 31 1.48 19.29 -7.26
CA GLY A 31 0.55 19.00 -6.17
C GLY A 31 0.37 17.53 -5.75
N THR A 32 1.08 16.58 -6.32
CA THR A 32 1.07 15.18 -5.85
C THR A 32 2.02 15.03 -4.66
N PRO A 33 1.55 14.49 -3.51
CA PRO A 33 2.43 14.20 -2.39
C PRO A 33 3.60 13.30 -2.82
N ALA A 34 4.78 13.53 -2.26
CA ALA A 34 5.92 12.64 -2.48
C ALA A 34 5.58 11.21 -2.00
N PRO A 35 6.09 10.18 -2.67
CA PRO A 35 5.91 8.80 -2.24
C PRO A 35 6.40 8.60 -0.81
N SER A 36 5.72 7.76 -0.03
CA SER A 36 6.17 7.39 1.30
C SER A 36 7.49 6.61 1.26
N ALA A 37 8.21 6.57 2.38
CA ALA A 37 9.39 5.72 2.50
C ALA A 37 9.06 4.24 2.22
N LEU A 38 7.84 3.79 2.60
CA LEU A 38 7.34 2.47 2.28
C LEU A 38 7.20 2.27 0.77
N ALA A 39 6.58 3.21 0.06
CA ALA A 39 6.44 3.11 -1.39
C ALA A 39 7.81 3.05 -2.09
N VAL A 40 8.77 3.86 -1.65
CA VAL A 40 10.13 3.86 -2.21
C VAL A 40 10.87 2.55 -1.93
N ALA A 41 10.64 1.93 -0.77
CA ALA A 41 11.29 0.67 -0.39
C ALA A 41 10.66 -0.56 -1.07
N ASP A 42 9.34 -0.54 -1.30
CA ASP A 42 8.59 -1.70 -1.81
C ASP A 42 8.45 -1.70 -3.34
N ILE A 43 8.23 -0.52 -3.94
CA ILE A 43 7.96 -0.40 -5.37
C ILE A 43 9.27 -0.26 -6.15
N PRO A 44 9.53 -1.12 -7.16
CA PRO A 44 10.66 -0.90 -8.06
C PRO A 44 10.61 0.49 -8.71
N ALA A 45 11.71 1.24 -8.67
CA ALA A 45 11.75 2.63 -9.09
C ALA A 45 11.18 2.91 -10.51
N PRO A 46 11.39 2.07 -11.54
CA PRO A 46 10.75 2.25 -12.84
C PRO A 46 9.22 2.15 -12.80
N LEU A 47 8.68 1.27 -11.93
CA LEU A 47 7.23 1.10 -11.79
C LEU A 47 6.58 2.25 -11.03
N LEU A 48 7.27 2.88 -10.08
CA LEU A 48 6.76 4.05 -9.37
C LEU A 48 6.44 5.20 -10.34
N GLN A 49 7.33 5.44 -11.31
CA GLN A 49 7.09 6.42 -12.37
C GLN A 49 5.93 6.01 -13.29
N ALA A 50 5.85 4.73 -13.65
CA ALA A 50 4.78 4.21 -14.49
C ALA A 50 3.40 4.35 -13.81
N TYR A 51 3.28 4.05 -12.51
CA TYR A 51 2.05 4.27 -11.74
C TYR A 51 1.65 5.74 -11.74
N ALA A 52 2.59 6.65 -11.44
CA ALA A 52 2.31 8.09 -11.40
C ALA A 52 1.87 8.61 -12.77
N ALA A 53 2.58 8.25 -13.84
CA ALA A 53 2.25 8.67 -15.21
C ALA A 53 0.90 8.12 -15.66
N SER A 54 0.61 6.83 -15.40
CA SER A 54 -0.64 6.20 -15.82
C SER A 54 -1.85 6.72 -15.03
N ALA A 55 -1.72 6.91 -13.72
CA ALA A 55 -2.78 7.48 -12.89
C ALA A 55 -3.12 8.92 -13.30
N ALA A 56 -2.13 9.72 -13.70
CA ALA A 56 -2.34 11.10 -14.15
C ALA A 56 -3.22 11.19 -15.41
N THR A 57 -3.36 10.12 -16.19
CA THR A 57 -4.26 10.06 -17.34
C THR A 57 -5.73 9.91 -16.96
N CYS A 58 -6.04 9.67 -15.69
CA CYS A 58 -7.38 9.39 -15.19
C CYS A 58 -7.72 10.25 -13.95
N PRO A 59 -8.47 11.35 -14.10
CA PRO A 59 -8.90 12.17 -12.97
C PRO A 59 -9.62 11.35 -11.90
N GLY A 60 -9.19 11.50 -10.65
CA GLY A 60 -9.72 10.79 -9.49
C GLY A 60 -9.07 9.42 -9.21
N LEU A 61 -8.20 8.92 -10.09
CA LEU A 61 -7.35 7.77 -9.79
C LEU A 61 -6.02 8.26 -9.21
N SER A 62 -5.70 7.86 -8.00
CA SER A 62 -4.38 8.14 -7.45
C SER A 62 -3.37 7.06 -7.83
N TRP A 63 -2.09 7.42 -7.91
CA TRP A 63 -1.03 6.47 -8.24
C TRP A 63 -0.89 5.38 -7.16
N GLU A 64 -1.18 5.72 -5.92
CA GLU A 64 -1.14 4.80 -4.78
C GLU A 64 -2.16 3.66 -4.93
N VAL A 65 -3.36 3.99 -5.41
CA VAL A 65 -4.39 2.98 -5.67
C VAL A 65 -3.95 2.05 -6.80
N LEU A 66 -3.41 2.59 -7.89
CA LEU A 66 -2.93 1.80 -9.02
C LEU A 66 -1.74 0.89 -8.62
N ALA A 67 -0.80 1.42 -7.84
CA ALA A 67 0.31 0.65 -7.30
C ALA A 67 -0.16 -0.44 -6.32
N ALA A 68 -1.16 -0.14 -5.49
CA ALA A 68 -1.72 -1.09 -4.55
C ALA A 68 -2.44 -2.25 -5.26
N VAL A 69 -3.13 -2.02 -6.38
CA VAL A 69 -3.66 -3.09 -7.21
C VAL A 69 -2.53 -4.02 -7.65
N ALA A 70 -1.43 -3.50 -8.21
CA ALA A 70 -0.30 -4.31 -8.64
C ALA A 70 0.40 -5.05 -7.49
N LYS A 71 0.42 -4.46 -6.29
CA LYS A 71 0.94 -5.11 -5.07
C LYS A 71 0.11 -6.33 -4.72
N VAL A 72 -1.20 -6.17 -4.67
CA VAL A 72 -2.13 -7.25 -4.27
C VAL A 72 -2.19 -8.35 -5.33
N GLU A 73 -2.15 -7.99 -6.61
CA GLU A 73 -2.25 -8.97 -7.71
C GLU A 73 -0.99 -9.85 -7.83
N SER A 74 0.21 -9.28 -7.70
CA SER A 74 1.43 -10.03 -7.98
C SER A 74 2.68 -9.51 -7.28
N ASP A 75 2.54 -8.71 -6.22
CA ASP A 75 3.70 -8.08 -5.58
C ASP A 75 4.56 -7.29 -6.61
N HIS A 76 3.91 -6.42 -7.38
CA HIS A 76 4.55 -5.63 -8.44
C HIS A 76 5.27 -6.49 -9.51
N GLY A 77 4.71 -7.63 -9.86
CA GLY A 77 5.31 -8.54 -10.83
C GLY A 77 6.42 -9.44 -10.28
N ARG A 78 6.46 -9.67 -8.95
CA ARG A 78 7.45 -10.54 -8.30
C ARG A 78 6.89 -11.90 -7.85
N ALA A 79 5.58 -12.11 -7.98
CA ALA A 79 4.94 -13.37 -7.59
C ALA A 79 5.59 -14.57 -8.28
N GLY A 80 5.69 -15.70 -7.57
CA GLY A 80 6.30 -16.92 -8.10
C GLY A 80 7.79 -16.82 -8.43
N GLY A 81 8.49 -15.78 -7.91
CA GLY A 81 9.90 -15.53 -8.21
C GLY A 81 10.15 -14.81 -9.54
N ALA A 82 9.10 -14.33 -10.19
CA ALA A 82 9.21 -13.53 -11.42
C ALA A 82 9.99 -12.25 -11.20
N ARG A 83 10.62 -11.74 -12.25
CA ARG A 83 11.41 -10.50 -12.24
C ARG A 83 11.13 -9.69 -13.49
N MET A 84 11.09 -8.39 -13.32
CA MET A 84 10.96 -7.45 -14.43
C MET A 84 12.34 -7.17 -15.05
N GLY A 85 12.45 -7.31 -16.37
CA GLY A 85 13.59 -6.87 -17.16
C GLY A 85 13.58 -5.37 -17.47
N GLY A 86 14.65 -4.87 -18.10
CA GLY A 86 14.81 -3.45 -18.39
C GLY A 86 13.76 -2.85 -19.33
N THR A 87 13.09 -3.66 -20.16
CA THR A 87 12.00 -3.25 -21.07
C THR A 87 10.61 -3.31 -20.43
N GLY A 88 10.51 -3.70 -19.15
CA GLY A 88 9.23 -3.90 -18.48
C GLY A 88 8.71 -5.33 -18.54
N GLN A 89 9.33 -6.21 -19.35
CA GLN A 89 8.93 -7.62 -19.45
C GLN A 89 9.12 -8.36 -18.13
N VAL A 90 8.09 -9.10 -17.69
CA VAL A 90 8.10 -9.92 -16.48
C VAL A 90 8.28 -11.40 -16.85
N ALA A 91 9.30 -12.02 -16.28
CA ALA A 91 9.64 -13.42 -16.55
C ALA A 91 10.01 -14.17 -15.24
N PRO A 92 9.61 -15.46 -15.08
CA PRO A 92 8.65 -16.15 -15.92
C PRO A 92 7.27 -15.47 -15.93
N PRO A 93 6.39 -15.76 -16.91
CA PRO A 93 5.02 -15.24 -16.94
C PRO A 93 4.27 -15.56 -15.63
N ILE A 94 3.58 -14.56 -15.08
CA ILE A 94 2.73 -14.75 -13.90
C ILE A 94 1.34 -15.17 -14.40
N LEU A 95 0.92 -16.37 -14.04
CA LEU A 95 -0.38 -16.92 -14.38
C LEU A 95 -1.16 -17.23 -13.11
N GLY A 96 -2.41 -16.80 -13.06
CA GLY A 96 -3.35 -17.14 -12.00
C GLY A 96 -3.75 -18.63 -12.05
N PRO A 97 -4.59 -19.10 -11.15
CA PRO A 97 -5.18 -20.44 -11.22
C PRO A 97 -6.03 -20.61 -12.48
N VAL A 98 -6.20 -21.84 -12.93
CA VAL A 98 -7.15 -22.17 -14.01
C VAL A 98 -8.57 -21.86 -13.53
N LEU A 99 -9.34 -21.18 -14.34
CA LEU A 99 -10.73 -20.81 -14.00
C LEU A 99 -11.71 -21.86 -14.54
N ASP A 100 -11.60 -23.09 -14.05
CA ASP A 100 -12.42 -24.25 -14.45
C ASP A 100 -13.71 -24.42 -13.62
N GLY A 101 -13.98 -23.50 -12.70
CA GLY A 101 -15.11 -23.58 -11.77
C GLY A 101 -14.86 -24.43 -10.55
N THR A 102 -13.65 -24.95 -10.37
CA THR A 102 -13.26 -25.63 -9.12
C THR A 102 -12.89 -24.60 -8.04
N GLY A 103 -13.21 -24.89 -6.78
CA GLY A 103 -12.96 -23.96 -5.67
C GLY A 103 -13.92 -22.77 -5.64
N ALA A 104 -13.41 -21.58 -5.33
CA ALA A 104 -14.21 -20.36 -5.19
C ALA A 104 -14.33 -19.53 -6.49
N ALA A 105 -13.61 -19.90 -7.55
CA ALA A 105 -13.61 -19.18 -8.81
C ALA A 105 -14.76 -19.63 -9.72
N ALA A 106 -15.36 -18.68 -10.45
CA ALA A 106 -16.30 -19.01 -11.51
C ALA A 106 -15.58 -19.67 -12.70
N ALA A 107 -16.26 -20.57 -13.40
CA ALA A 107 -15.74 -21.10 -14.66
C ALA A 107 -15.69 -20.01 -15.74
N VAL A 108 -14.54 -19.84 -16.39
CA VAL A 108 -14.34 -18.92 -17.51
C VAL A 108 -13.74 -19.72 -18.66
N ALA A 109 -14.55 -20.01 -19.68
CA ALA A 109 -14.08 -20.70 -20.87
C ALA A 109 -13.02 -19.85 -21.61
N ASP A 110 -12.09 -20.52 -22.31
CA ASP A 110 -11.06 -19.88 -23.09
C ASP A 110 -11.62 -18.84 -24.08
N THR A 111 -11.01 -17.66 -24.10
CA THR A 111 -11.44 -16.54 -24.94
C THR A 111 -10.40 -16.11 -25.96
N ASP A 112 -9.19 -16.69 -25.96
CA ASP A 112 -8.12 -16.27 -26.88
C ASP A 112 -7.36 -17.42 -27.56
N GLY A 113 -7.80 -18.68 -27.40
CA GLY A 113 -7.17 -19.87 -27.93
C GLY A 113 -5.90 -20.25 -27.19
N GLY A 114 -5.80 -19.89 -25.91
CA GLY A 114 -4.63 -20.13 -25.06
C GLY A 114 -3.42 -19.26 -25.43
N ARG A 115 -3.62 -18.16 -26.13
CA ARG A 115 -2.53 -17.31 -26.65
C ARG A 115 -1.75 -16.63 -25.54
N LEU A 116 -2.42 -16.18 -24.49
CA LEU A 116 -1.82 -15.41 -23.40
C LEU A 116 -1.45 -16.26 -22.18
N ASP A 117 -2.16 -17.35 -21.94
CA ASP A 117 -2.00 -18.18 -20.74
C ASP A 117 -1.58 -19.63 -21.01
N GLY A 118 -1.63 -20.07 -22.28
CA GLY A 118 -1.26 -21.41 -22.72
C GLY A 118 -2.36 -22.46 -22.52
N ASP A 119 -3.59 -22.08 -22.11
CA ASP A 119 -4.72 -23.00 -21.88
C ASP A 119 -5.85 -22.72 -22.88
N ALA A 120 -6.06 -23.62 -23.84
CA ALA A 120 -7.10 -23.48 -24.87
C ALA A 120 -8.48 -23.99 -24.41
N THR A 121 -8.68 -24.24 -23.12
CA THR A 121 -9.95 -24.72 -22.56
C THR A 121 -10.54 -23.71 -21.58
N TRP A 122 -9.70 -23.15 -20.74
CA TRP A 122 -10.10 -22.23 -19.67
C TRP A 122 -9.19 -21.01 -19.62
N ASP A 123 -9.76 -19.84 -19.45
CA ASP A 123 -8.96 -18.63 -19.19
C ASP A 123 -8.28 -18.69 -17.82
N ARG A 124 -7.14 -18.03 -17.75
CA ARG A 124 -6.41 -17.70 -16.52
C ARG A 124 -6.12 -16.21 -16.47
N ALA A 125 -6.03 -15.65 -15.28
CA ALA A 125 -5.51 -14.30 -15.12
C ALA A 125 -4.02 -14.26 -15.52
N VAL A 126 -3.60 -13.22 -16.24
CA VAL A 126 -2.24 -13.14 -16.82
C VAL A 126 -1.53 -11.85 -16.43
N GLY A 127 -0.22 -11.98 -16.25
CA GLY A 127 0.71 -10.89 -16.06
C GLY A 127 0.68 -10.23 -14.68
N PRO A 128 1.47 -9.16 -14.47
CA PRO A 128 1.61 -8.52 -13.16
C PRO A 128 0.34 -7.86 -12.62
N LEU A 129 -0.62 -7.55 -13.46
CA LEU A 129 -1.93 -6.98 -13.08
C LEU A 129 -3.09 -7.98 -13.23
N GLN A 130 -2.79 -9.26 -13.46
CA GLN A 130 -3.74 -10.37 -13.49
C GLN A 130 -5.00 -10.11 -14.34
N PHE A 131 -4.80 -9.64 -15.58
CA PHE A 131 -5.90 -9.46 -16.54
C PHE A 131 -6.43 -10.80 -17.05
N LEU A 132 -7.75 -10.90 -17.20
CA LEU A 132 -8.34 -11.97 -18.02
C LEU A 132 -8.11 -11.66 -19.51
N PRO A 133 -7.86 -12.69 -20.37
CA PRO A 133 -7.65 -12.51 -21.80
C PRO A 133 -8.70 -11.67 -22.51
N ALA A 134 -9.99 -11.92 -22.25
CA ALA A 134 -11.08 -11.12 -22.81
C ALA A 134 -11.05 -9.64 -22.34
N THR A 135 -10.64 -9.38 -21.11
CA THR A 135 -10.49 -8.01 -20.58
C THR A 135 -9.28 -7.34 -21.22
N TRP A 136 -8.18 -8.06 -21.37
CA TRP A 136 -6.99 -7.57 -22.07
C TRP A 136 -7.29 -7.17 -23.52
N ALA A 137 -8.05 -7.99 -24.25
CA ALA A 137 -8.45 -7.68 -25.63
C ALA A 137 -9.16 -6.32 -25.79
N ARG A 138 -9.81 -5.84 -24.72
CA ARG A 138 -10.54 -4.54 -24.72
C ARG A 138 -9.74 -3.38 -24.19
N PHE A 139 -8.87 -3.60 -23.22
CA PHE A 139 -8.21 -2.54 -22.46
C PHE A 139 -6.68 -2.54 -22.61
N GLY A 140 -6.11 -3.56 -23.23
CA GLY A 140 -4.67 -3.68 -23.45
C GLY A 140 -4.12 -2.47 -24.22
N ARG A 141 -3.00 -1.94 -23.72
CA ARG A 141 -2.30 -0.76 -24.28
C ARG A 141 -0.82 -1.06 -24.39
N ASP A 142 -0.21 -0.65 -25.48
CA ASP A 142 1.23 -0.54 -25.62
C ASP A 142 1.67 0.78 -24.93
N ALA A 143 2.32 0.67 -23.79
CA ALA A 143 2.80 1.83 -23.04
C ALA A 143 4.33 1.92 -23.00
N ASN A 144 5.03 0.83 -23.35
CA ASN A 144 6.47 0.82 -23.50
C ASN A 144 6.90 1.28 -24.91
N GLY A 145 5.98 1.35 -25.88
CA GLY A 145 6.19 1.87 -27.23
C GLY A 145 6.89 0.89 -28.18
N ASP A 146 6.82 -0.42 -27.89
CA ASP A 146 7.45 -1.46 -28.74
C ASP A 146 6.53 -1.94 -29.89
N GLY A 147 5.31 -1.46 -29.96
CA GLY A 147 4.31 -1.79 -30.97
C GLY A 147 3.42 -2.98 -30.60
N VAL A 148 3.57 -3.57 -29.42
CA VAL A 148 2.80 -4.72 -28.95
C VAL A 148 2.21 -4.42 -27.57
N ALA A 149 0.90 -4.53 -27.41
CA ALA A 149 0.29 -4.53 -26.09
C ALA A 149 0.44 -5.95 -25.49
N ASP A 150 1.29 -6.11 -24.48
CA ASP A 150 1.59 -7.39 -23.84
C ASP A 150 1.21 -7.38 -22.34
N PRO A 151 0.25 -8.23 -21.87
CA PRO A 151 -0.12 -8.29 -20.47
C PRO A 151 1.00 -8.74 -19.53
N HIS A 152 2.04 -9.39 -20.07
CA HIS A 152 3.23 -9.78 -19.30
C HIS A 152 4.28 -8.67 -19.21
N ASN A 153 4.08 -7.55 -19.91
CA ASN A 153 4.86 -6.34 -19.74
C ASN A 153 4.25 -5.46 -18.65
N ALA A 154 5.01 -5.13 -17.61
CA ALA A 154 4.52 -4.38 -16.45
C ALA A 154 4.07 -2.95 -16.83
N LEU A 155 4.73 -2.30 -17.79
CA LEU A 155 4.39 -0.93 -18.21
C LEU A 155 3.05 -0.91 -18.94
N ASP A 156 2.85 -1.85 -19.85
CA ASP A 156 1.60 -2.03 -20.60
C ASP A 156 0.45 -2.39 -19.67
N ALA A 157 0.69 -3.34 -18.76
CA ALA A 157 -0.31 -3.77 -17.79
C ALA A 157 -0.74 -2.64 -16.85
N ILE A 158 0.18 -1.80 -16.39
CA ILE A 158 -0.11 -0.63 -15.53
C ILE A 158 -0.98 0.40 -16.27
N ALA A 159 -0.62 0.75 -17.51
CA ALA A 159 -1.39 1.70 -18.30
C ALA A 159 -2.79 1.17 -18.65
N SER A 160 -2.88 -0.14 -18.92
CA SER A 160 -4.15 -0.82 -19.17
C SER A 160 -5.04 -0.85 -17.94
N ALA A 161 -4.49 -1.12 -16.75
CA ALA A 161 -5.22 -1.11 -15.49
C ALA A 161 -5.73 0.29 -15.13
N ALA A 162 -4.94 1.34 -15.35
CA ALA A 162 -5.41 2.72 -15.21
C ALA A 162 -6.61 3.01 -16.11
N GLY A 163 -6.55 2.60 -17.38
CA GLY A 163 -7.65 2.75 -18.34
C GLY A 163 -8.91 1.94 -17.92
N TYR A 164 -8.73 0.72 -17.42
CA TYR A 164 -9.83 -0.11 -16.94
C TYR A 164 -10.54 0.51 -15.73
N LEU A 165 -9.76 0.92 -14.70
CA LEU A 165 -10.28 1.57 -13.49
C LEU A 165 -10.96 2.91 -13.78
N CYS A 166 -10.46 3.66 -14.78
CA CYS A 166 -11.04 4.91 -15.22
C CYS A 166 -12.46 4.74 -15.82
N GLY A 167 -12.68 3.58 -16.43
CA GLY A 167 -13.95 3.21 -16.99
C GLY A 167 -14.42 4.12 -18.14
N PRO A 168 -15.68 3.97 -18.59
CA PRO A 168 -16.20 4.70 -19.74
C PRO A 168 -16.41 6.20 -19.51
N THR A 169 -16.46 6.63 -18.24
CA THR A 169 -16.65 8.05 -17.89
C THR A 169 -15.36 8.86 -17.97
N GLY A 170 -14.21 8.20 -18.17
CA GLY A 170 -12.89 8.83 -18.23
C GLY A 170 -12.44 9.44 -16.90
N ARG A 171 -13.03 9.02 -15.78
CA ARG A 171 -12.69 9.48 -14.44
C ARG A 171 -13.13 8.48 -13.37
N VAL A 172 -12.45 8.45 -12.24
CA VAL A 172 -12.86 7.71 -11.05
C VAL A 172 -13.56 8.65 -10.08
N ALA A 173 -14.88 8.50 -9.95
CA ALA A 173 -15.68 9.25 -8.97
C ALA A 173 -15.85 8.46 -7.65
N ASP A 174 -15.80 7.13 -7.73
CA ASP A 174 -15.88 6.18 -6.60
C ASP A 174 -14.76 5.15 -6.76
N VAL A 175 -13.72 5.28 -5.95
CA VAL A 175 -12.55 4.38 -5.98
C VAL A 175 -12.95 2.95 -5.58
N ALA A 176 -13.79 2.80 -4.55
CA ALA A 176 -14.21 1.48 -4.11
C ALA A 176 -15.07 0.78 -5.18
N GLY A 177 -15.94 1.52 -5.87
CA GLY A 177 -16.72 1.01 -7.00
C GLY A 177 -15.85 0.60 -8.18
N ALA A 178 -14.82 1.39 -8.52
CA ALA A 178 -13.85 1.05 -9.56
C ALA A 178 -13.08 -0.23 -9.20
N LEU A 179 -12.63 -0.37 -7.95
CA LEU A 179 -11.96 -1.58 -7.46
C LEU A 179 -12.87 -2.81 -7.46
N ARG A 180 -14.18 -2.66 -7.11
CA ARG A 180 -15.17 -3.75 -7.23
C ARG A 180 -15.40 -4.19 -8.67
N SER A 181 -15.20 -3.31 -9.65
CA SER A 181 -15.24 -3.68 -11.06
C SER A 181 -14.02 -4.52 -11.46
N TYR A 182 -12.88 -4.30 -10.82
CA TYR A 182 -11.65 -5.06 -11.02
C TYR A 182 -11.75 -6.44 -10.34
N ASN A 183 -12.13 -6.46 -9.07
CA ASN A 183 -12.39 -7.67 -8.30
C ASN A 183 -13.58 -7.45 -7.36
N ARG A 184 -14.60 -8.31 -7.45
CA ARG A 184 -15.87 -8.17 -6.73
C ARG A 184 -15.80 -8.45 -5.24
N SER A 185 -14.65 -8.85 -4.71
CA SER A 185 -14.44 -9.14 -3.30
C SER A 185 -14.29 -7.85 -2.48
N ASP A 186 -15.13 -7.64 -1.48
CA ASP A 186 -14.98 -6.52 -0.54
C ASP A 186 -13.66 -6.64 0.27
N ALA A 187 -13.19 -7.85 0.54
CA ALA A 187 -11.89 -8.07 1.17
C ALA A 187 -10.74 -7.58 0.28
N TYR A 188 -10.82 -7.83 -1.02
CA TYR A 188 -9.86 -7.29 -1.99
C TYR A 188 -9.86 -5.76 -2.00
N VAL A 189 -11.04 -5.14 -2.05
CA VAL A 189 -11.16 -3.67 -2.02
C VAL A 189 -10.54 -3.09 -0.76
N ALA A 190 -10.83 -3.68 0.41
CA ALA A 190 -10.27 -3.25 1.68
C ALA A 190 -8.74 -3.38 1.71
N GLU A 191 -8.20 -4.49 1.18
CA GLU A 191 -6.76 -4.74 1.11
C GLU A 191 -6.05 -3.72 0.20
N VAL A 192 -6.57 -3.50 -1.02
CA VAL A 192 -6.00 -2.50 -1.95
C VAL A 192 -6.01 -1.11 -1.33
N LEU A 193 -7.12 -0.70 -0.69
CA LEU A 193 -7.19 0.62 -0.04
C LEU A 193 -6.22 0.76 1.13
N ALA A 194 -6.01 -0.30 1.91
CA ALA A 194 -5.03 -0.31 3.01
C ALA A 194 -3.59 -0.14 2.48
N VAL A 195 -3.22 -0.87 1.43
CA VAL A 195 -1.91 -0.76 0.79
C VAL A 195 -1.73 0.64 0.18
N ALA A 196 -2.74 1.14 -0.54
CA ALA A 196 -2.70 2.48 -1.14
C ALA A 196 -2.48 3.57 -0.09
N ALA A 197 -3.17 3.47 1.05
CA ALA A 197 -2.98 4.39 2.17
C ALA A 197 -1.54 4.37 2.68
N GLY A 198 -0.90 3.19 2.77
CA GLY A 198 0.51 3.05 3.14
C GLY A 198 1.45 3.73 2.14
N TYR A 199 1.19 3.61 0.86
CA TYR A 199 2.01 4.23 -0.19
C TYR A 199 1.88 5.75 -0.26
N GLY A 200 0.67 6.28 -0.03
CA GLY A 200 0.40 7.72 -0.03
C GLY A 200 0.82 8.43 1.25
N ALA A 201 1.22 7.67 2.27
CA ALA A 201 1.70 8.18 3.53
C ALA A 201 3.13 8.74 3.40
N GLY A 202 3.37 9.65 2.48
CA GLY A 202 4.58 10.48 2.49
C GLY A 202 4.76 11.12 3.86
N THR A 203 6.00 11.41 4.26
CA THR A 203 6.33 11.97 5.59
C THR A 203 5.46 13.16 6.00
N ALA A 204 4.93 13.92 5.05
CA ALA A 204 3.98 14.99 5.30
C ALA A 204 2.54 14.50 5.59
N GLY A 205 2.11 13.36 5.05
CA GLY A 205 0.76 12.82 5.22
C GLY A 205 0.58 11.87 6.40
N THR A 206 1.69 11.39 6.99
CA THR A 206 1.73 10.54 8.19
C THR A 206 2.41 11.24 9.37
N SER A 207 2.62 12.54 9.25
CA SER A 207 3.24 13.34 10.32
C SER A 207 2.27 13.61 11.45
N ALA A 208 2.81 13.95 12.62
CA ALA A 208 2.03 14.44 13.76
C ALA A 208 1.12 15.59 13.34
N ALA A 209 1.62 16.54 12.54
CA ALA A 209 0.85 17.67 12.03
C ALA A 209 -0.35 17.23 11.18
N ALA A 210 -0.18 16.19 10.34
CA ALA A 210 -1.28 15.67 9.53
C ALA A 210 -2.39 15.02 10.38
N VAL A 211 -2.01 14.26 11.41
CA VAL A 211 -2.98 13.68 12.36
C VAL A 211 -3.70 14.77 13.14
N LEU A 212 -2.95 15.76 13.65
CA LEU A 212 -3.50 16.89 14.42
C LEU A 212 -4.46 17.77 13.62
N ALA A 213 -4.25 17.89 12.31
CA ALA A 213 -5.09 18.64 11.39
C ALA A 213 -6.25 17.83 10.79
N ASN A 214 -6.28 16.50 10.97
CA ASN A 214 -7.31 15.65 10.36
C ASN A 214 -8.60 15.68 11.19
N PRO A 215 -9.71 16.27 10.68
CA PRO A 215 -10.98 16.31 11.41
C PRO A 215 -11.61 14.91 11.60
N ALA A 216 -11.21 13.93 10.81
CA ALA A 216 -11.67 12.54 10.97
C ALA A 216 -10.96 11.82 12.12
N VAL A 217 -9.91 12.37 12.73
CA VAL A 217 -9.23 11.82 13.89
C VAL A 217 -9.49 12.69 15.10
N ALA A 218 -10.56 12.40 15.83
CA ALA A 218 -10.86 13.06 17.10
C ALA A 218 -9.88 12.54 18.17
N LEU A 219 -9.12 13.46 18.73
CA LEU A 219 -8.13 13.17 19.79
C LEU A 219 -8.65 13.72 21.11
N SER A 220 -8.55 12.93 22.19
CA SER A 220 -8.69 13.48 23.54
C SER A 220 -7.65 14.58 23.78
N GLY A 221 -7.89 15.48 24.73
CA GLY A 221 -6.93 16.53 25.06
C GLY A 221 -5.53 16.00 25.36
N PRO A 222 -5.39 15.00 26.26
CA PRO A 222 -4.11 14.35 26.53
C PRO A 222 -3.47 13.69 25.29
N ALA A 223 -4.23 12.93 24.49
CA ALA A 223 -3.72 12.29 23.28
C ALA A 223 -3.20 13.29 22.24
N ARG A 224 -3.88 14.44 22.10
CA ARG A 224 -3.42 15.54 21.24
C ARG A 224 -2.10 16.11 21.74
N ALA A 225 -1.98 16.37 23.05
CA ALA A 225 -0.76 16.87 23.65
C ALA A 225 0.41 15.89 23.53
N ASP A 226 0.13 14.59 23.65
CA ASP A 226 1.15 13.54 23.47
C ASP A 226 1.71 13.56 22.04
N ILE A 227 0.87 13.67 21.01
CA ILE A 227 1.31 13.77 19.62
C ILE A 227 2.10 15.07 19.38
N ASP A 228 1.60 16.21 19.89
CA ASP A 228 2.24 17.52 19.71
C ASP A 228 3.62 17.59 20.37
N SER A 229 3.81 16.86 21.48
CA SER A 229 5.10 16.77 22.19
C SER A 229 6.20 16.05 21.41
N GLY A 230 5.86 15.30 20.35
CA GLY A 230 6.81 14.49 19.59
C GLY A 230 7.32 13.24 20.34
N LEU A 231 6.76 12.90 21.49
CA LEU A 231 7.16 11.74 22.31
C LEU A 231 6.38 10.46 21.97
N VAL A 232 5.78 10.41 20.79
CA VAL A 232 4.97 9.30 20.30
C VAL A 232 5.72 8.57 19.17
N ASP A 233 5.64 7.24 19.17
CA ASP A 233 6.27 6.41 18.13
C ASP A 233 5.77 6.81 16.73
N PRO A 234 6.66 7.06 15.76
CA PRO A 234 6.27 7.46 14.41
C PRO A 234 5.35 6.47 13.71
N ARG A 235 5.46 5.16 14.03
CA ARG A 235 4.58 4.11 13.47
C ARG A 235 3.13 4.29 13.92
N LEU A 236 2.93 4.63 15.20
CA LEU A 236 1.61 4.94 15.76
C LEU A 236 0.99 6.13 15.02
N VAL A 237 1.74 7.20 14.85
CA VAL A 237 1.29 8.39 14.11
C VAL A 237 0.92 8.04 12.66
N ALA A 238 1.76 7.26 12.00
CA ALA A 238 1.51 6.81 10.63
C ALA A 238 0.21 5.98 10.54
N VAL A 239 0.01 5.05 11.45
CA VAL A 239 -1.19 4.20 11.49
C VAL A 239 -2.45 5.01 11.78
N LEU A 240 -2.42 5.99 12.69
CA LEU A 240 -3.55 6.89 12.91
C LEU A 240 -3.88 7.73 11.67
N ALA A 241 -2.86 8.22 10.95
CA ALA A 241 -3.06 8.95 9.72
C ALA A 241 -3.69 8.06 8.61
N ILE A 242 -3.25 6.81 8.49
CA ILE A 242 -3.78 5.84 7.54
C ILE A 242 -5.24 5.49 7.88
N ALA A 243 -5.48 5.09 9.11
CA ALA A 243 -6.82 4.69 9.57
C ALA A 243 -7.83 5.85 9.51
N GLY A 244 -7.40 7.06 9.86
CA GLY A 244 -8.23 8.27 9.82
C GLY A 244 -8.61 8.76 8.42
N ARG A 245 -8.00 8.21 7.35
CA ARG A 245 -8.43 8.44 5.96
C ARG A 245 -9.59 7.53 5.56
N GLN A 246 -9.69 6.38 6.19
CA GLN A 246 -10.71 5.37 5.87
C GLN A 246 -11.93 5.50 6.76
N TYR A 247 -11.72 5.82 8.04
CA TYR A 247 -12.78 5.88 9.04
C TYR A 247 -12.61 7.09 9.95
N PRO A 248 -13.71 7.78 10.32
CA PRO A 248 -13.69 8.65 11.48
C PRO A 248 -13.32 7.86 12.74
N LEU A 249 -12.30 8.33 13.46
CA LEU A 249 -11.76 7.71 14.67
C LEU A 249 -11.92 8.61 15.88
N ALA A 250 -12.10 8.05 17.07
CA ALA A 250 -11.87 8.75 18.31
C ALA A 250 -10.81 8.02 19.14
N VAL A 251 -9.68 8.70 19.36
CA VAL A 251 -8.55 8.23 20.16
C VAL A 251 -8.73 8.72 21.58
N SER A 252 -8.80 7.79 22.52
CA SER A 252 -8.99 8.10 23.96
C SER A 252 -7.66 8.32 24.67
N VAL A 253 -6.68 7.44 24.47
CA VAL A 253 -5.41 7.45 25.20
C VAL A 253 -4.26 7.12 24.23
N ILE A 254 -3.14 7.82 24.41
CA ILE A 254 -1.85 7.42 23.83
C ILE A 254 -0.87 7.13 24.98
N ARG A 255 -0.35 8.14 25.64
CA ARG A 255 0.62 8.01 26.73
C ARG A 255 0.07 8.56 28.04
N THR A 256 -0.35 9.82 28.04
CA THR A 256 -0.86 10.53 29.20
C THR A 256 -2.25 10.00 29.58
N GLY A 257 -2.41 9.64 30.84
CA GLY A 257 -3.64 9.07 31.37
C GLY A 257 -3.65 7.54 31.42
N HIS A 258 -2.63 6.86 30.84
CA HIS A 258 -2.47 5.42 30.99
C HIS A 258 -1.52 5.07 32.15
N SER A 259 -1.76 3.93 32.80
CA SER A 259 -0.89 3.41 33.86
C SER A 259 0.49 3.02 33.33
N GLN A 260 1.51 3.10 34.17
CA GLN A 260 2.87 2.68 33.82
C GLN A 260 2.96 1.16 33.59
N CYS A 261 2.28 0.40 34.42
CA CYS A 261 2.32 -1.06 34.38
C CYS A 261 1.16 -1.63 33.55
N VAL A 262 1.43 -2.72 32.83
CA VAL A 262 0.37 -3.56 32.26
C VAL A 262 -0.52 -4.06 33.40
N GLY A 263 -1.84 -3.92 33.25
CA GLY A 263 -2.83 -4.27 34.28
C GLY A 263 -2.90 -3.28 35.45
N GLY A 264 -2.40 -2.05 35.26
CA GLY A 264 -2.59 -0.90 36.16
C GLY A 264 -1.45 -0.66 37.14
N GLY A 265 -1.43 0.55 37.71
CA GLY A 265 -0.46 0.98 38.72
C GLY A 265 0.91 1.42 38.15
N SER A 266 1.87 1.60 39.06
CA SER A 266 3.23 2.07 38.74
C SER A 266 4.29 1.07 39.24
N ARG A 267 5.54 1.23 38.79
CA ARG A 267 6.66 0.45 39.35
C ARG A 267 6.98 0.78 40.80
N ALA A 268 6.55 1.92 41.30
CA ALA A 268 6.64 2.21 42.74
C ALA A 268 5.74 1.27 43.54
N GLU A 269 4.58 0.90 43.01
CA GLU A 269 3.61 -0.01 43.63
C GLU A 269 3.87 -1.46 43.24
N ARG A 270 4.34 -1.72 42.04
CA ARG A 270 4.58 -3.06 41.46
C ARG A 270 5.97 -3.13 40.80
N PRO A 271 7.07 -3.28 41.55
CA PRO A 271 8.44 -3.12 41.02
C PRO A 271 8.82 -4.05 39.87
N THR A 272 8.18 -5.20 39.74
CA THR A 272 8.46 -6.22 38.72
C THR A 272 7.45 -6.25 37.57
N CYS A 273 6.51 -5.30 37.52
CA CYS A 273 5.50 -5.30 36.47
C CYS A 273 6.11 -5.08 35.07
N ALA A 274 5.48 -5.67 34.05
CA ALA A 274 5.75 -5.32 32.66
C ALA A 274 5.30 -3.87 32.41
N ILE A 275 6.15 -3.08 31.75
CA ILE A 275 5.80 -1.69 31.42
C ILE A 275 4.95 -1.69 30.17
N SER A 276 3.84 -0.96 30.21
CA SER A 276 2.93 -0.77 29.09
C SER A 276 3.59 -0.02 27.93
N ASN A 277 3.25 -0.39 26.70
CA ASN A 277 3.66 0.33 25.50
C ASN A 277 3.17 1.79 25.50
N HIS A 278 2.06 2.11 26.13
CA HIS A 278 1.58 3.48 26.33
C HIS A 278 2.61 4.35 27.08
N TRP A 279 3.24 3.82 28.11
CA TRP A 279 4.24 4.57 28.90
C TRP A 279 5.40 5.09 28.03
N TYR A 280 5.73 4.36 26.98
CA TYR A 280 6.77 4.72 26.03
C TYR A 280 6.26 5.50 24.81
N GLY A 281 4.98 5.89 24.77
CA GLY A 281 4.37 6.51 23.59
C GLY A 281 4.23 5.56 22.39
N ARG A 282 4.20 4.25 22.64
CA ARG A 282 4.08 3.19 21.63
C ARG A 282 2.77 2.42 21.70
N GLY A 283 1.82 2.90 22.48
CA GLY A 283 0.46 2.36 22.59
C GLY A 283 -0.58 3.42 22.28
N VAL A 284 -1.70 3.03 21.68
CA VAL A 284 -2.86 3.89 21.45
C VAL A 284 -4.15 3.09 21.62
N ASP A 285 -5.12 3.74 22.28
CA ASP A 285 -6.47 3.21 22.44
C ASP A 285 -7.44 4.01 21.57
N VAL A 286 -8.17 3.29 20.70
CA VAL A 286 -9.18 3.85 19.80
C VAL A 286 -10.56 3.41 20.28
N ALA A 287 -11.34 4.34 20.80
CA ALA A 287 -12.65 4.07 21.38
C ALA A 287 -13.79 4.08 20.38
N VAL A 288 -13.64 4.80 19.23
CA VAL A 288 -14.68 4.93 18.20
C VAL A 288 -14.08 4.68 16.83
N VAL A 289 -14.74 3.90 16.00
CA VAL A 289 -14.42 3.68 14.59
C VAL A 289 -15.69 3.85 13.77
N ALA A 290 -15.61 4.63 12.67
CA ALA A 290 -16.73 4.94 11.78
C ALA A 290 -17.94 5.57 12.53
N GLY A 291 -17.66 6.44 13.53
CA GLY A 291 -18.69 7.11 14.33
C GLY A 291 -19.41 6.22 15.34
N ARG A 292 -19.00 4.96 15.52
CA ARG A 292 -19.60 3.99 16.44
C ARG A 292 -18.59 3.55 17.51
N PRO A 293 -18.99 3.38 18.78
CA PRO A 293 -18.13 2.81 19.80
C PRO A 293 -17.59 1.44 19.34
N VAL A 294 -16.33 1.17 19.70
CA VAL A 294 -15.74 -0.16 19.50
C VAL A 294 -16.45 -1.15 20.39
N SER A 295 -16.84 -2.26 19.83
CA SER A 295 -17.46 -3.41 20.50
C SER A 295 -17.45 -4.61 19.56
N ALA A 296 -17.81 -5.78 20.06
CA ALA A 296 -17.96 -6.98 19.21
C ALA A 296 -18.95 -6.81 18.06
N ALA A 297 -19.89 -5.86 18.15
CA ALA A 297 -20.90 -5.55 17.13
C ALA A 297 -20.43 -4.51 16.08
N ASN A 298 -19.28 -3.85 16.27
CA ASN A 298 -18.77 -2.86 15.32
C ASN A 298 -17.98 -3.52 14.18
N ALA A 299 -18.65 -3.78 13.07
CA ALA A 299 -18.05 -4.44 11.90
C ALA A 299 -16.96 -3.60 11.23
N ASP A 300 -17.07 -2.23 11.24
CA ASP A 300 -16.04 -1.36 10.67
C ASP A 300 -14.76 -1.39 11.48
N ALA A 301 -14.88 -1.44 12.82
CA ALA A 301 -13.72 -1.60 13.69
C ALA A 301 -13.01 -2.95 13.44
N ARG A 302 -13.77 -4.02 13.19
CA ARG A 302 -13.21 -5.32 12.82
C ARG A 302 -12.51 -5.26 11.46
N THR A 303 -13.12 -4.65 10.46
CA THR A 303 -12.50 -4.47 9.13
C THR A 303 -11.23 -3.64 9.21
N LEU A 304 -11.21 -2.60 10.05
CA LEU A 304 -9.99 -1.84 10.31
C LEU A 304 -8.89 -2.72 10.90
N VAL A 305 -9.17 -3.54 11.91
CA VAL A 305 -8.18 -4.47 12.50
C VAL A 305 -7.65 -5.45 11.46
N GLU A 306 -8.50 -6.03 10.63
CA GLU A 306 -8.10 -6.93 9.55
C GLU A 306 -7.20 -6.22 8.52
N ALA A 307 -7.44 -4.94 8.24
CA ALA A 307 -6.56 -4.11 7.41
C ALA A 307 -5.21 -3.82 8.09
N LEU A 308 -5.22 -3.51 9.39
CA LEU A 308 -3.99 -3.28 10.17
C LEU A 308 -3.09 -4.53 10.22
N LEU A 309 -3.68 -5.72 10.32
CA LEU A 309 -2.93 -6.97 10.29
C LEU A 309 -2.20 -7.24 8.97
N ARG A 310 -2.66 -6.63 7.87
CA ARG A 310 -2.04 -6.72 6.54
C ARG A 310 -1.00 -5.64 6.28
N LEU A 311 -0.82 -4.69 7.19
CA LEU A 311 0.23 -3.68 7.06
C LEU A 311 1.61 -4.34 7.02
N PRO A 312 2.59 -3.72 6.32
CA PRO A 312 3.97 -4.15 6.35
C PRO A 312 4.49 -4.27 7.79
N ALA A 313 5.38 -5.23 8.02
CA ALA A 313 5.87 -5.59 9.36
C ALA A 313 6.53 -4.41 10.12
N ASP A 314 7.04 -3.42 9.40
CA ASP A 314 7.64 -2.23 9.99
C ASP A 314 6.62 -1.17 10.46
N LEU A 315 5.37 -1.25 10.00
CA LEU A 315 4.25 -0.39 10.42
C LEU A 315 3.21 -1.12 11.27
N ARG A 316 3.04 -2.43 11.03
CA ARG A 316 2.03 -3.22 11.71
C ARG A 316 2.20 -3.19 13.22
N PRO A 317 1.12 -3.00 14.01
CA PRO A 317 1.15 -3.19 15.45
C PRO A 317 1.59 -4.61 15.82
N ASP A 318 2.43 -4.74 16.83
CA ASP A 318 2.85 -6.04 17.40
C ASP A 318 1.84 -6.54 18.43
N GLU A 319 1.04 -5.64 18.98
CA GLU A 319 -0.01 -5.88 19.96
C GLU A 319 -1.32 -5.29 19.48
N LEU A 320 -2.36 -6.12 19.44
CA LEU A 320 -3.71 -5.75 19.03
C LEU A 320 -4.71 -6.31 20.04
N GLY A 321 -5.15 -5.48 20.97
CA GLY A 321 -6.25 -5.78 21.90
C GLY A 321 -7.58 -5.51 21.22
N VAL A 322 -8.45 -6.53 21.14
CA VAL A 322 -9.69 -6.48 20.33
C VAL A 322 -10.86 -7.16 21.05
N PRO A 323 -12.11 -6.78 20.77
CA PRO A 323 -13.28 -7.42 21.38
C PRO A 323 -13.72 -8.75 20.69
N TRP A 324 -12.94 -9.28 19.75
CA TRP A 324 -13.32 -10.49 18.97
C TRP A 324 -12.40 -11.66 19.27
N ALA A 325 -12.89 -12.63 20.06
CA ALA A 325 -12.16 -13.86 20.39
C ALA A 325 -11.75 -14.68 19.15
N ALA A 326 -12.48 -14.57 18.04
CA ALA A 326 -12.14 -15.25 16.80
C ALA A 326 -10.84 -14.78 16.15
N LEU A 327 -10.31 -13.60 16.53
CA LEU A 327 -9.04 -13.07 16.05
C LEU A 327 -7.86 -13.38 16.99
N ASP A 328 -8.12 -13.81 18.21
CA ASP A 328 -7.11 -14.11 19.24
C ASP A 328 -6.04 -15.13 18.80
N PRO A 329 -6.32 -16.15 17.97
CA PRO A 329 -5.28 -17.05 17.48
C PRO A 329 -4.22 -16.41 16.55
N LEU A 330 -4.45 -15.18 16.07
CA LEU A 330 -3.50 -14.50 15.18
C LEU A 330 -2.31 -13.93 15.99
N PRO A 331 -1.07 -14.02 15.48
CA PRO A 331 0.09 -13.50 16.17
C PRO A 331 -0.06 -12.02 16.55
N GLY A 332 0.14 -11.72 17.84
CA GLY A 332 0.06 -10.36 18.38
C GLY A 332 -1.38 -9.86 18.64
N VAL A 333 -2.41 -10.64 18.31
CA VAL A 333 -3.80 -10.32 18.64
C VAL A 333 -4.19 -10.98 19.95
N PHE A 334 -4.92 -10.26 20.79
CA PHE A 334 -5.45 -10.80 22.04
C PHE A 334 -6.80 -10.17 22.38
N THR A 335 -7.59 -10.87 23.19
CA THR A 335 -8.83 -10.37 23.73
C THR A 335 -8.90 -10.66 25.22
N ASP A 336 -9.36 -9.70 26.00
CA ASP A 336 -9.61 -9.84 27.43
C ASP A 336 -10.75 -8.91 27.89
N ALA A 337 -11.04 -8.89 29.20
CA ALA A 337 -12.11 -8.06 29.74
C ALA A 337 -11.85 -6.55 29.64
N ALA A 338 -10.59 -6.12 29.48
CA ALA A 338 -10.22 -4.71 29.39
C ALA A 338 -10.37 -4.16 27.97
N HIS A 339 -10.35 -5.01 26.94
CA HIS A 339 -10.35 -4.60 25.53
C HIS A 339 -11.69 -4.91 24.83
N GLN A 340 -12.83 -4.72 25.54
CA GLN A 340 -14.16 -4.96 24.98
C GLN A 340 -14.82 -3.71 24.38
N ASP A 341 -14.32 -2.51 24.70
CA ASP A 341 -14.89 -1.22 24.35
C ASP A 341 -13.92 -0.29 23.60
N HIS A 342 -12.71 -0.76 23.31
CA HIS A 342 -11.72 -0.04 22.50
C HIS A 342 -10.80 -1.02 21.75
N LEU A 343 -10.12 -0.51 20.73
CA LEU A 343 -8.98 -1.19 20.11
C LEU A 343 -7.70 -0.69 20.79
N HIS A 344 -6.89 -1.61 21.29
CA HIS A 344 -5.53 -1.32 21.72
C HIS A 344 -4.56 -1.65 20.59
N LEU A 345 -3.73 -0.70 20.19
CA LEU A 345 -2.66 -0.89 19.22
C LEU A 345 -1.33 -0.60 19.88
N GLY A 346 -0.40 -1.55 19.87
CA GLY A 346 0.90 -1.40 20.51
C GLY A 346 2.07 -1.81 19.61
N TRP A 347 3.23 -1.20 19.82
CA TRP A 347 4.47 -1.50 19.11
C TRP A 347 5.62 -1.76 20.08
N SER A 348 6.31 -2.87 19.87
CA SER A 348 7.56 -3.17 20.58
C SER A 348 8.66 -2.18 20.22
N ALA A 349 9.65 -2.02 21.09
CA ALA A 349 10.87 -1.30 20.72
C ALA A 349 11.50 -1.97 19.49
N LYS A 350 11.82 -1.21 18.45
CA LYS A 350 12.66 -1.74 17.36
C LYS A 350 13.98 -2.19 17.96
N ALA A 351 14.37 -3.45 17.72
CA ALA A 351 15.73 -3.89 18.01
C ALA A 351 16.67 -2.91 17.28
N ALA A 352 17.66 -2.37 18.00
CA ALA A 352 18.68 -1.55 17.39
C ALA A 352 19.32 -2.39 16.28
N SER A 353 19.16 -1.98 15.01
CA SER A 353 19.87 -2.61 13.91
C SER A 353 21.36 -2.46 14.20
N SER A 354 22.02 -3.56 14.53
CA SER A 354 23.47 -3.60 14.58
C SER A 354 23.99 -3.16 13.21
N ARG A 355 24.60 -1.98 13.16
CA ARG A 355 25.34 -1.48 12.00
C ARG A 355 26.60 -2.29 11.79
#